data_6ba3f27a289af6703714ae5183a0f5b5
#
_entry.id   6ba3f27a289af6703714ae5183a0f5b5
#
_cell.length_a   1.000
_cell.length_b   1.000
_cell.length_c   1.000
_cell.angle_alpha   90.00
_cell.angle_beta   90.00
_cell.angle_gamma   90.00
#
_symmetry.space_group_name_H-M   'P 1'
#
loop_
_entity.id
_entity.type
_entity.pdbx_description
1 polymer ?
#
loop_
_entity_poly.entity_id
_entity_poly.type
_entity_poly.pdbx_seq_one_letter_code
_entity_poly.pdbx_strand_id
1 'polypeptide(L)'
;MAKITRTNPEGISKPFSNYSHVVTAEGAQKLVFCAGQVGADVDGKVLPPDDFDAQAKMVMANLTKALAAGGAKIADVTKITIFICNPHDVPKARGILPTYFAGAAPASTLCILRGLANPNFLLEIEAIAAV
;
A
#
# COMPACT_ATOMS: atom_id res chain seq x y z
N MET A 1 -1.87 -22.57 -1.31
CA MET A 1 -1.42 -21.25 -1.77
C MET A 1 -2.41 -20.65 -2.73
N ALA A 2 -2.69 -19.39 -2.60
CA ALA A 2 -3.54 -18.72 -3.56
C ALA A 2 -2.84 -18.54 -4.92
N LYS A 3 -3.57 -18.78 -6.00
CA LYS A 3 -3.13 -18.41 -7.34
C LYS A 3 -3.56 -16.98 -7.62
N ILE A 4 -2.59 -16.09 -7.64
CA ILE A 4 -2.84 -14.65 -7.89
C ILE A 4 -2.60 -14.35 -9.36
N THR A 5 -3.61 -13.79 -10.02
CA THR A 5 -3.55 -13.34 -11.42
C THR A 5 -3.83 -11.85 -11.49
N ARG A 6 -3.05 -11.15 -12.30
CA ARG A 6 -3.14 -9.70 -12.50
C ARG A 6 -3.56 -9.42 -13.93
N THR A 7 -4.55 -8.56 -14.11
CA THR A 7 -5.14 -8.30 -15.42
C THR A 7 -5.38 -6.80 -15.62
N ASN A 8 -4.99 -6.33 -16.80
CA ASN A 8 -5.33 -4.98 -17.27
C ASN A 8 -6.17 -5.14 -18.54
N PRO A 9 -7.50 -5.09 -18.44
CA PRO A 9 -8.39 -5.39 -19.56
C PRO A 9 -8.32 -4.30 -20.65
N GLU A 10 -8.60 -4.70 -21.87
CA GLU A 10 -8.79 -3.74 -22.97
C GLU A 10 -9.99 -2.83 -22.68
N GLY A 11 -10.00 -1.63 -23.27
CA GLY A 11 -11.08 -0.68 -23.10
C GLY A 11 -10.98 0.21 -21.87
N ILE A 12 -9.98 -0.03 -21.02
CA ILE A 12 -9.60 0.84 -19.91
C ILE A 12 -8.19 1.35 -20.17
N SER A 13 -7.90 2.58 -19.78
CA SER A 13 -6.54 3.13 -19.90
C SER A 13 -5.52 2.22 -19.22
N LYS A 14 -4.30 2.19 -19.73
CA LYS A 14 -3.20 1.55 -19.02
C LYS A 14 -3.07 2.14 -17.61
N PRO A 15 -2.63 1.36 -16.61
CA PRO A 15 -2.37 1.88 -15.28
C PRO A 15 -1.43 3.09 -15.32
N PHE A 16 -1.79 4.14 -14.58
CA PHE A 16 -1.00 5.36 -14.50
C PHE A 16 0.31 5.19 -13.70
N SER A 17 0.43 4.10 -12.98
CA SER A 17 1.63 3.73 -12.24
C SER A 17 1.71 2.21 -12.13
N ASN A 18 2.60 1.69 -11.28
CA ASN A 18 2.80 0.24 -11.14
C ASN A 18 1.71 -0.39 -10.27
N TYR A 19 0.53 -0.60 -10.84
CA TYR A 19 -0.57 -1.35 -10.24
C TYR A 19 -1.31 -2.15 -11.31
N SER A 20 -2.22 -3.03 -10.89
CA SER A 20 -3.10 -3.77 -11.79
C SER A 20 -4.53 -3.27 -11.63
N HIS A 21 -5.27 -3.20 -12.74
CA HIS A 21 -6.70 -2.88 -12.67
C HIS A 21 -7.49 -3.95 -11.93
N VAL A 22 -7.11 -5.22 -12.13
CA VAL A 22 -7.79 -6.36 -11.53
C VAL A 22 -6.76 -7.33 -10.97
N VAL A 23 -6.99 -7.81 -9.77
CA VAL A 23 -6.26 -8.91 -9.18
C VAL A 23 -7.26 -9.95 -8.73
N THR A 24 -7.06 -11.21 -9.15
CA THR A 24 -7.85 -12.34 -8.67
C THR A 24 -6.98 -13.23 -7.80
N ALA A 25 -7.57 -13.84 -6.78
CA ALA A 25 -6.91 -14.81 -5.92
C ALA A 25 -7.79 -16.07 -5.85
N GLU A 26 -7.37 -17.12 -6.57
CA GLU A 26 -8.09 -18.39 -6.60
C GLU A 26 -7.49 -19.36 -5.58
N GLY A 27 -8.34 -20.10 -4.88
CA GLY A 27 -7.91 -21.12 -3.93
C GLY A 27 -7.27 -20.56 -2.66
N ALA A 28 -7.53 -19.31 -2.34
CA ALA A 28 -7.03 -18.72 -1.10
C ALA A 28 -7.68 -19.42 0.11
N GLN A 29 -6.85 -19.83 1.05
CA GLN A 29 -7.31 -20.44 2.31
C GLN A 29 -7.51 -19.38 3.39
N LYS A 30 -6.89 -18.22 3.24
CA LYS A 30 -6.92 -17.16 4.23
C LYS A 30 -6.81 -15.80 3.58
N LEU A 31 -7.61 -14.84 4.04
CA LEU A 31 -7.45 -13.42 3.73
C LEU A 31 -6.83 -12.71 4.93
N VAL A 32 -5.91 -11.81 4.67
CA VAL A 32 -5.25 -10.99 5.68
C VAL A 32 -5.60 -9.53 5.41
N PHE A 33 -6.30 -8.92 6.35
CA PHE A 33 -6.71 -7.52 6.29
C PHE A 33 -5.79 -6.73 7.21
N CYS A 34 -4.99 -5.84 6.64
CA CYS A 34 -4.13 -4.95 7.41
C CYS A 34 -4.78 -3.58 7.54
N ALA A 35 -4.90 -3.11 8.77
CA ALA A 35 -5.29 -1.73 9.03
C ALA A 35 -4.32 -0.76 8.34
N GLY A 36 -4.77 0.48 8.14
CA GLY A 36 -3.93 1.53 7.61
C GLY A 36 -2.68 1.72 8.47
N GLN A 37 -1.51 1.68 7.84
CA GLN A 37 -0.22 1.89 8.48
C GLN A 37 0.26 3.30 8.19
N VAL A 38 0.88 3.91 9.18
CA VAL A 38 1.28 5.32 9.17
C VAL A 38 2.76 5.48 9.50
N GLY A 39 3.29 6.68 9.28
CA GLY A 39 4.69 7.01 9.54
C GLY A 39 4.99 7.26 11.01
N ALA A 40 4.71 6.27 11.86
CA ALA A 40 5.01 6.31 13.29
C ALA A 40 5.85 5.09 13.68
N ASP A 41 6.76 5.29 14.65
CA ASP A 41 7.59 4.22 15.17
C ASP A 41 6.86 3.36 16.23
N VAL A 42 7.57 2.38 16.79
CA VAL A 42 7.01 1.45 17.78
C VAL A 42 6.50 2.15 19.04
N ASP A 43 7.05 3.31 19.39
CA ASP A 43 6.62 4.11 20.54
C ASP A 43 5.49 5.08 20.20
N GLY A 44 5.00 5.05 18.95
CA GLY A 44 3.95 5.95 18.47
C GLY A 44 4.47 7.34 18.09
N LYS A 45 5.78 7.52 18.01
CA LYS A 45 6.37 8.79 17.60
C LYS A 45 6.23 8.96 16.09
N VAL A 46 5.58 10.05 15.67
CA VAL A 46 5.43 10.39 14.27
C VAL A 46 6.75 10.90 13.70
N LEU A 47 7.15 10.38 12.55
CA LEU A 47 8.32 10.85 11.83
C LEU A 47 8.08 12.28 11.30
N PRO A 48 9.14 13.03 10.95
CA PRO A 48 9.00 14.43 10.57
C PRO A 48 7.92 14.66 9.49
N PRO A 49 7.02 15.66 9.69
CA PRO A 49 5.92 15.92 8.75
C PRO A 49 6.33 16.62 7.45
N ASP A 50 7.61 16.86 7.27
CA ASP A 50 8.21 17.39 6.05
C ASP A 50 9.07 16.36 5.32
N ASP A 51 9.12 15.13 5.81
CA ASP A 51 9.93 14.04 5.23
C ASP A 51 9.02 12.88 4.76
N PHE A 52 8.49 13.02 3.54
CA PHE A 52 7.63 12.00 2.94
C PHE A 52 8.34 10.65 2.81
N ASP A 53 9.60 10.66 2.36
CA ASP A 53 10.36 9.44 2.12
C ASP A 53 10.58 8.64 3.42
N ALA A 54 10.92 9.32 4.51
CA ALA A 54 11.07 8.69 5.81
C ALA A 54 9.74 8.10 6.31
N GLN A 55 8.63 8.84 6.16
CA GLN A 55 7.32 8.32 6.52
C GLN A 55 6.91 7.13 5.65
N ALA A 56 7.13 7.18 4.34
CA ALA A 56 6.82 6.09 3.43
C ALA A 56 7.60 4.82 3.79
N LYS A 57 8.88 4.95 4.11
CA LYS A 57 9.72 3.83 4.56
C LYS A 57 9.16 3.19 5.83
N MET A 58 8.74 4.00 6.80
CA MET A 58 8.15 3.50 8.04
C MET A 58 6.80 2.84 7.81
N VAL A 59 5.94 3.43 6.98
CA VAL A 59 4.66 2.84 6.59
C VAL A 59 4.88 1.44 6.01
N MET A 60 5.82 1.28 5.10
CA MET A 60 6.08 -0.01 4.46
C MET A 60 6.71 -1.02 5.42
N ALA A 61 7.57 -0.57 6.33
CA ALA A 61 8.11 -1.43 7.39
C ALA A 61 7.00 -1.94 8.31
N ASN A 62 6.09 -1.06 8.72
CA ASN A 62 4.94 -1.41 9.55
C ASN A 62 3.99 -2.37 8.81
N LEU A 63 3.69 -2.08 7.54
CA LEU A 63 2.83 -2.93 6.72
C LEU A 63 3.42 -4.34 6.56
N THR A 64 4.72 -4.45 6.33
CA THR A 64 5.41 -5.73 6.21
C THR A 64 5.28 -6.55 7.49
N LYS A 65 5.43 -5.91 8.66
CA LYS A 65 5.24 -6.57 9.95
C LYS A 65 3.80 -7.01 10.17
N ALA A 66 2.84 -6.16 9.82
CA ALA A 66 1.41 -6.49 9.94
C ALA A 66 1.04 -7.69 9.07
N LEU A 67 1.49 -7.72 7.82
CA LEU A 67 1.30 -8.85 6.91
C LEU A 67 1.89 -10.13 7.48
N ALA A 68 3.13 -10.06 7.97
CA ALA A 68 3.82 -11.22 8.55
C ALA A 68 3.07 -11.79 9.76
N ALA A 69 2.51 -10.92 10.61
CA ALA A 69 1.68 -11.35 11.74
C ALA A 69 0.44 -12.15 11.30
N GLY A 70 -0.10 -11.83 10.12
CA GLY A 70 -1.18 -12.58 9.48
C GLY A 70 -0.71 -13.79 8.67
N GLY A 71 0.58 -14.04 8.58
CA GLY A 71 1.14 -15.13 7.78
C GLY A 71 1.23 -14.82 6.28
N ALA A 72 1.30 -13.54 5.92
CA ALA A 72 1.42 -13.09 4.54
C ALA A 72 2.70 -12.28 4.33
N LYS A 73 3.05 -12.04 3.09
CA LYS A 73 4.17 -11.19 2.67
C LYS A 73 3.71 -10.21 1.58
N ILE A 74 4.55 -9.28 1.23
CA ILE A 74 4.24 -8.25 0.20
C ILE A 74 3.77 -8.89 -1.11
N ALA A 75 4.38 -10.00 -1.53
CA ALA A 75 3.99 -10.69 -2.77
C ALA A 75 2.55 -11.23 -2.76
N ASP A 76 1.97 -11.42 -1.57
CA ASP A 76 0.61 -11.94 -1.40
C ASP A 76 -0.46 -10.83 -1.40
N VAL A 77 -0.03 -9.56 -1.47
CA VAL A 77 -0.96 -8.42 -1.43
C VAL A 77 -1.74 -8.35 -2.73
N THR A 78 -3.06 -8.32 -2.60
CA THR A 78 -4.00 -8.23 -3.74
C THR A 78 -4.53 -6.82 -3.93
N LYS A 79 -4.73 -6.08 -2.84
CA LYS A 79 -5.30 -4.73 -2.87
C LYS A 79 -4.60 -3.83 -1.88
N ILE A 80 -4.32 -2.61 -2.30
CA ILE A 80 -3.91 -1.51 -1.42
C ILE A 80 -4.79 -0.29 -1.66
N THR A 81 -4.96 0.50 -0.62
CA THR A 81 -5.45 1.87 -0.71
C THR A 81 -4.38 2.79 -0.13
N ILE A 82 -4.01 3.80 -0.90
CA ILE A 82 -3.00 4.78 -0.54
C ILE A 82 -3.71 6.09 -0.25
N PHE A 83 -3.55 6.60 0.96
CA PHE A 83 -4.09 7.90 1.38
C PHE A 83 -2.95 8.89 1.52
N ILE A 84 -3.06 10.02 0.85
CA ILE A 84 -2.07 11.11 0.86
C ILE A 84 -2.80 12.41 1.20
N CYS A 85 -2.15 13.31 1.95
CA CYS A 85 -2.75 14.58 2.35
C CYS A 85 -2.34 15.73 1.43
N ASN A 86 -1.19 15.64 0.78
CA ASN A 86 -0.66 16.69 -0.08
C ASN A 86 -0.56 16.22 -1.53
N PRO A 87 -1.24 16.88 -2.49
CA PRO A 87 -1.13 16.53 -3.91
C PRO A 87 0.31 16.52 -4.44
N HIS A 88 1.19 17.33 -3.88
CA HIS A 88 2.60 17.38 -4.29
C HIS A 88 3.36 16.09 -3.96
N ASP A 89 2.85 15.26 -3.06
CA ASP A 89 3.46 13.98 -2.71
C ASP A 89 3.07 12.84 -3.65
N VAL A 90 2.11 13.05 -4.57
CA VAL A 90 1.69 12.01 -5.52
C VAL A 90 2.85 11.52 -6.39
N PRO A 91 3.68 12.39 -7.01
CA PRO A 91 4.84 11.91 -7.77
C PRO A 91 5.84 11.14 -6.92
N LYS A 92 6.06 11.56 -5.67
CA LYS A 92 6.93 10.85 -4.73
C LYS A 92 6.41 9.46 -4.41
N ALA A 93 5.10 9.34 -4.13
CA ALA A 93 4.46 8.06 -3.86
C ALA A 93 4.58 7.11 -5.07
N ARG A 94 4.33 7.63 -6.28
CA ARG A 94 4.45 6.85 -7.52
C ARG A 94 5.89 6.42 -7.81
N GLY A 95 6.89 7.17 -7.35
CA GLY A 95 8.30 6.82 -7.51
C GLY A 95 8.80 5.82 -6.48
N ILE A 96 8.37 5.94 -5.22
CA ILE A 96 8.88 5.15 -4.10
C ILE A 96 8.11 3.84 -3.89
N LEU A 97 6.78 3.90 -3.86
CA LEU A 97 5.97 2.76 -3.44
C LEU A 97 6.14 1.52 -4.33
N PRO A 98 6.26 1.63 -5.67
CA PRO A 98 6.49 0.45 -6.49
C PRO A 98 7.74 -0.34 -6.13
N THR A 99 8.78 0.31 -5.61
CA THR A 99 10.01 -0.38 -5.20
C THR A 99 9.77 -1.31 -4.02
N TYR A 100 8.86 -0.96 -3.12
CA TYR A 100 8.51 -1.81 -1.98
C TYR A 100 7.62 -2.98 -2.37
N PHE A 101 6.79 -2.82 -3.40
CA PHE A 101 5.91 -3.89 -3.87
C PHE A 101 6.59 -4.83 -4.86
N ALA A 102 7.79 -4.50 -5.35
CA ALA A 102 8.71 -5.40 -6.05
C ALA A 102 8.03 -6.30 -7.10
N GLY A 103 7.21 -5.72 -7.99
CA GLY A 103 6.50 -6.47 -9.03
C GLY A 103 5.20 -7.13 -8.58
N ALA A 104 4.81 -7.01 -7.31
CA ALA A 104 3.52 -7.51 -6.85
C ALA A 104 2.33 -6.78 -7.48
N ALA A 105 2.50 -5.57 -7.96
CA ALA A 105 1.52 -4.77 -8.70
C ALA A 105 0.07 -5.01 -8.24
N PRO A 106 -0.26 -4.77 -6.97
CA PRO A 106 -1.60 -5.01 -6.45
C PRO A 106 -2.62 -4.08 -7.13
N ALA A 107 -3.91 -4.43 -7.05
CA ALA A 107 -4.96 -3.46 -7.35
C ALA A 107 -4.81 -2.29 -6.37
N SER A 108 -4.82 -1.06 -6.88
CA SER A 108 -4.49 0.11 -6.07
C SER A 108 -5.45 1.25 -6.34
N THR A 109 -5.84 1.93 -5.27
CA THR A 109 -6.55 3.20 -5.33
C THR A 109 -5.76 4.22 -4.51
N LEU A 110 -5.53 5.40 -5.09
CA LEU A 110 -4.88 6.51 -4.41
C LEU A 110 -5.88 7.62 -4.18
N CYS A 111 -6.01 8.06 -2.93
CA CYS A 111 -6.91 9.14 -2.54
C CYS A 111 -6.10 10.28 -1.92
N ILE A 112 -6.41 11.50 -2.32
CA ILE A 112 -5.90 12.70 -1.67
C ILE A 112 -6.98 13.16 -0.68
N LEU A 113 -6.64 13.15 0.62
CA LEU A 113 -7.55 13.48 1.69
C LEU A 113 -7.19 14.84 2.29
N ARG A 114 -8.16 15.45 2.92
CA ARG A 114 -7.96 16.70 3.65
C ARG A 114 -7.01 16.54 4.85
N GLY A 115 -6.95 15.34 5.44
CA GLY A 115 -6.07 15.00 6.55
C GLY A 115 -6.29 13.58 7.00
N LEU A 116 -5.37 13.10 7.82
CA LEU A 116 -5.40 11.79 8.46
C LEU A 116 -5.63 11.95 9.97
N ALA A 117 -5.63 10.85 10.71
CA ALA A 117 -5.94 10.87 12.14
C ALA A 117 -4.99 11.76 12.96
N ASN A 118 -3.73 11.84 12.55
CA ASN A 118 -2.77 12.79 13.11
C ASN A 118 -2.42 13.80 12.00
N PRO A 119 -2.42 15.12 12.29
CA PRO A 119 -2.13 16.15 11.27
C PRO A 119 -0.71 16.05 10.69
N ASN A 120 0.19 15.34 11.36
CA ASN A 120 1.57 15.15 10.89
C ASN A 120 1.75 13.88 10.04
N PHE A 121 0.74 13.06 9.87
CA PHE A 121 0.79 11.94 8.94
C PHE A 121 0.70 12.45 7.51
N LEU A 122 1.69 12.07 6.66
CA LEU A 122 1.72 12.44 5.24
C LEU A 122 1.03 11.41 4.36
N LEU A 123 1.04 10.14 4.79
CA LEU A 123 0.39 9.06 4.07
C LEU A 123 -0.02 7.94 5.02
N GLU A 124 -0.95 7.14 4.53
CA GLU A 124 -1.43 5.92 5.18
C GLU A 124 -1.71 4.88 4.10
N ILE A 125 -1.35 3.61 4.34
CA ILE A 125 -1.60 2.53 3.41
C ILE A 125 -2.24 1.37 4.14
N GLU A 126 -3.41 0.94 3.66
CA GLU A 126 -4.05 -0.30 4.06
C GLU A 126 -3.87 -1.37 2.97
N ALA A 127 -3.95 -2.63 3.33
CA ALA A 127 -3.75 -3.73 2.39
C ALA A 127 -4.65 -4.93 2.71
N ILE A 128 -4.95 -5.67 1.65
CA ILE A 128 -5.56 -7.00 1.74
C ILE A 128 -4.64 -7.96 1.02
N ALA A 129 -4.29 -9.06 1.66
CA ALA A 129 -3.51 -10.14 1.08
C ALA A 129 -4.29 -11.45 1.08
N ALA A 130 -3.92 -12.37 0.20
CA ALA A 130 -4.53 -13.69 0.07
C ALA A 130 -3.43 -14.76 0.04
N VAL A 131 -3.54 -15.75 0.92
CA VAL A 131 -2.62 -16.88 1.01
C VAL A 131 -3.36 -18.20 1.03
#